data_39d707323277a3b02639b17c49be7434
#
_entry.id   39d707323277a3b02639b17c49be7434
#
_cell.length_a   1.000
_cell.length_b   1.000
_cell.length_c   1.000
_cell.angle_alpha   90.00
_cell.angle_beta   90.00
_cell.angle_gamma   90.00
#
_symmetry.space_group_name_H-M   'P 1'
#
loop_
_entity.id
_entity.type
_entity.pdbx_description
1 polymer ?
#
loop_
_entity_poly.entity_id
_entity_poly.type
_entity_poly.pdbx_seq_one_letter_code
_entity_poly.pdbx_strand_id
1 'polypeptide(L)'
;DAGGYSYDQKHQDKDLEKAVSFLVQDEQERVLLTSMVSCLFAREVYKREVVAECLECLGYTTLAGNLEAVAQRIQKERWKLRVATGFDPSAAEIPKRFTE
;
A
#
# COMPACT_ATOMS: atom_id res chain seq x y z
N ASP A 1 -9.12 -8.05 3.32
CA ASP A 1 -8.04 -7.43 2.55
C ASP A 1 -7.33 -8.47 1.68
N ALA A 2 -7.22 -8.20 0.36
CA ALA A 2 -6.58 -9.11 -0.60
C ALA A 2 -5.08 -9.30 -0.29
N GLY A 3 -4.41 -8.27 0.23
CA GLY A 3 -3.01 -8.34 0.65
C GLY A 3 -2.80 -9.28 1.82
N GLY A 4 -3.66 -9.20 2.85
CA GLY A 4 -3.61 -10.09 4.01
C GLY A 4 -3.85 -11.56 3.64
N TYR A 5 -4.83 -11.82 2.81
CA TYR A 5 -5.10 -13.15 2.29
C TYR A 5 -3.90 -13.73 1.51
N SER A 6 -3.32 -12.93 0.62
CA SER A 6 -2.15 -13.34 -0.16
C SER A 6 -0.93 -13.61 0.72
N TYR A 7 -0.74 -12.84 1.78
CA TYR A 7 0.31 -13.06 2.77
C TYR A 7 0.14 -14.40 3.47
N ASP A 8 -1.07 -14.67 4.01
CA ASP A 8 -1.38 -15.92 4.71
C ASP A 8 -1.18 -17.15 3.83
N GLN A 9 -1.59 -17.07 2.56
CA GLN A 9 -1.40 -18.17 1.61
C GLN A 9 0.06 -18.47 1.32
N LYS A 10 0.93 -17.48 1.31
CA LYS A 10 2.35 -17.65 0.96
C LYS A 10 3.23 -18.00 2.16
N HIS A 11 2.96 -17.45 3.33
CA HIS A 11 3.88 -17.52 4.46
C HIS A 11 3.44 -18.50 5.53
N GLN A 12 2.14 -18.68 5.77
CA GLN A 12 1.56 -19.56 6.79
C GLN A 12 2.15 -19.41 8.21
N ASP A 13 2.99 -18.41 8.41
CA ASP A 13 3.47 -18.02 9.73
C ASP A 13 2.45 -17.11 10.41
N LYS A 14 2.37 -17.19 11.72
CA LYS A 14 1.45 -16.36 12.52
C LYS A 14 2.17 -15.22 13.22
N ASP A 15 3.28 -14.74 12.63
CA ASP A 15 4.02 -13.60 13.13
C ASP A 15 3.25 -12.31 12.79
N LEU A 16 2.58 -11.76 13.79
CA LEU A 16 1.76 -10.57 13.63
C LEU A 16 2.56 -9.35 13.17
N GLU A 17 3.78 -9.17 13.67
CA GLU A 17 4.62 -8.02 13.30
C GLU A 17 5.01 -8.07 11.83
N LYS A 18 5.39 -9.24 11.34
CA LYS A 18 5.71 -9.44 9.92
C LYS A 18 4.48 -9.23 9.03
N ALA A 19 3.32 -9.73 9.44
CA ALA A 19 2.07 -9.54 8.72
C ALA A 19 1.70 -8.06 8.63
N VAL A 20 1.78 -7.33 9.73
CA VAL A 20 1.49 -5.88 9.75
C VAL A 20 2.49 -5.10 8.89
N SER A 21 3.78 -5.40 8.98
CA SER A 21 4.81 -4.75 8.16
C SER A 21 4.58 -4.99 6.68
N PHE A 22 4.24 -6.22 6.30
CA PHE A 22 3.89 -6.55 4.92
C PHE A 22 2.67 -5.76 4.43
N LEU A 23 1.61 -5.68 5.22
CA LEU A 23 0.39 -4.97 4.84
C LEU A 23 0.63 -3.47 4.69
N VAL A 24 1.42 -2.87 5.56
CA VAL A 24 1.79 -1.44 5.47
C VAL A 24 2.57 -1.18 4.18
N GLN A 25 3.54 -2.03 3.88
CA GLN A 25 4.35 -1.90 2.67
C GLN A 25 3.51 -2.12 1.40
N ASP A 26 2.67 -3.15 1.37
CA ASP A 26 1.76 -3.42 0.25
C ASP A 26 0.79 -2.25 0.00
N GLU A 27 0.26 -1.65 1.06
CA GLU A 27 -0.58 -0.45 0.95
C GLU A 27 0.20 0.73 0.35
N GLN A 28 1.45 0.95 0.75
CA GLN A 28 2.29 2.00 0.20
C GLN A 28 2.54 1.82 -1.30
N GLU A 29 2.83 0.61 -1.74
CA GLU A 29 2.99 0.31 -3.17
C GLU A 29 1.71 0.56 -3.96
N ARG A 30 0.56 0.15 -3.44
CA ARG A 30 -0.74 0.37 -4.08
C ARG A 30 -1.11 1.85 -4.15
N VAL A 31 -0.84 2.60 -3.08
CA VAL A 31 -1.06 4.05 -3.03
C VAL A 31 -0.19 4.76 -4.06
N LEU A 32 1.07 4.36 -4.18
CA LEU A 32 1.98 4.93 -5.17
C LEU A 32 1.46 4.71 -6.60
N LEU A 33 1.10 3.47 -6.93
CA LEU A 33 0.58 3.13 -8.27
C LEU A 33 -0.72 3.88 -8.59
N THR A 34 -1.66 3.92 -7.65
CA THR A 34 -2.94 4.61 -7.88
C THR A 34 -2.75 6.12 -7.99
N SER A 35 -1.79 6.69 -7.28
CA SER A 35 -1.44 8.12 -7.42
C SER A 35 -0.83 8.47 -8.78
N MET A 36 -0.20 7.50 -9.42
CA MET A 36 0.32 7.60 -10.80
C MET A 36 -0.75 7.32 -11.86
N VAL A 37 -2.01 7.07 -11.46
CA VAL A 37 -3.10 6.67 -12.35
C VAL A 37 -2.78 5.37 -13.09
N SER A 38 -1.96 4.50 -12.49
CA SER A 38 -1.58 3.20 -13.06
C SER A 38 -2.56 2.11 -12.64
N CYS A 39 -2.77 1.14 -13.53
CA CYS A 39 -3.69 0.03 -13.27
C CYS A 39 -3.13 -0.92 -12.20
N LEU A 40 -3.90 -1.17 -11.13
CA LEU A 40 -3.53 -2.11 -10.08
C LEU A 40 -3.42 -3.57 -10.56
N PHE A 41 -4.13 -3.94 -11.59
CA PHE A 41 -4.01 -5.28 -12.17
C PHE A 41 -2.65 -5.51 -12.85
N ALA A 42 -1.98 -4.45 -13.25
CA ALA A 42 -0.63 -4.49 -13.82
C ALA A 42 0.48 -4.25 -12.77
N ARG A 43 0.20 -4.38 -11.47
CA ARG A 43 1.16 -4.10 -10.40
C ARG A 43 2.44 -4.94 -10.46
N GLU A 44 2.38 -6.11 -11.05
CA GLU A 44 3.57 -6.96 -11.23
C GLU A 44 4.52 -6.41 -12.32
N VAL A 45 4.01 -5.57 -13.21
CA VAL A 45 4.80 -4.88 -14.25
C VAL A 45 5.29 -3.53 -13.72
N TYR A 46 4.40 -2.74 -13.12
CA TYR A 46 4.72 -1.40 -12.61
C TYR A 46 5.30 -1.47 -11.19
N LYS A 47 6.43 -2.15 -11.05
CA LYS A 47 7.18 -2.16 -9.80
C LYS A 47 7.84 -0.80 -9.55
N ARG A 48 8.22 -0.53 -8.31
CA ARG A 48 8.81 0.74 -7.89
C ARG A 48 10.01 1.14 -8.77
N GLU A 49 10.86 0.20 -9.11
CA GLU A 49 12.04 0.43 -9.95
C GLU A 49 11.66 0.90 -11.36
N VAL A 50 10.65 0.27 -11.95
CA VAL A 50 10.14 0.65 -13.29
C VAL A 50 9.53 2.05 -13.26
N VAL A 51 8.76 2.37 -12.23
CA VAL A 51 8.18 3.71 -12.03
C VAL A 51 9.29 4.75 -11.87
N ALA A 52 10.33 4.45 -11.10
CA ALA A 52 11.48 5.33 -10.92
C ALA A 52 12.19 5.60 -12.26
N GLU A 53 12.47 4.58 -13.05
CA GLU A 53 13.08 4.72 -14.39
C GLU A 53 12.24 5.60 -15.31
N CYS A 54 10.91 5.39 -15.33
CA CYS A 54 10.01 6.21 -16.13
C CYS A 54 10.05 7.69 -15.71
N LEU A 55 10.07 7.96 -14.41
CA LEU A 55 10.16 9.32 -13.87
C LEU A 55 11.50 9.98 -14.21
N GLU A 56 12.59 9.25 -14.13
CA GLU A 56 13.92 9.72 -14.54
C GLU A 56 13.95 10.10 -16.02
N CYS A 57 13.39 9.26 -16.88
CA CYS A 57 13.26 9.55 -18.32
C CYS A 57 12.48 10.83 -18.60
N LEU A 58 11.51 11.17 -17.75
CA LEU A 58 10.72 12.39 -17.84
C LEU A 58 11.39 13.61 -17.18
N GLY A 59 12.55 13.44 -16.56
CA GLY A 59 13.28 14.50 -15.88
C GLY A 59 12.92 14.70 -14.40
N TYR A 60 12.06 13.85 -13.83
CA TYR A 60 11.66 13.91 -12.41
C TYR A 60 12.63 13.12 -11.52
N THR A 61 13.91 13.41 -11.59
CA THR A 61 14.98 12.66 -10.90
C THR A 61 14.87 12.71 -9.37
N THR A 62 14.53 13.87 -8.80
CA THR A 62 14.34 14.03 -7.36
C THR A 62 13.17 13.18 -6.86
N LEU A 63 12.06 13.19 -7.59
CA LEU A 63 10.88 12.37 -7.27
C LEU A 63 11.21 10.88 -7.37
N ALA A 64 11.89 10.46 -8.41
CA ALA A 64 12.32 9.08 -8.64
C ALA A 64 13.18 8.54 -7.49
N GLY A 65 14.08 9.36 -6.95
CA GLY A 65 14.95 9.00 -5.82
C GLY A 65 14.25 8.96 -4.45
N ASN A 66 13.03 9.48 -4.33
CA ASN A 66 12.30 9.63 -3.06
C ASN A 66 10.93 8.94 -3.06
N LEU A 67 10.69 7.96 -3.92
CA LEU A 67 9.37 7.32 -4.06
C LEU A 67 8.86 6.68 -2.76
N GLU A 68 9.74 6.10 -1.95
CA GLU A 68 9.35 5.54 -0.66
C GLU A 68 8.82 6.62 0.29
N ALA A 69 9.55 7.71 0.46
CA ALA A 69 9.14 8.83 1.30
C ALA A 69 7.83 9.47 0.80
N VAL A 70 7.65 9.55 -0.51
CA VAL A 70 6.41 10.04 -1.13
C VAL A 70 5.24 9.11 -0.83
N ALA A 71 5.42 7.80 -0.99
CA ALA A 71 4.38 6.80 -0.70
C ALA A 71 3.95 6.85 0.78
N GLN A 72 4.91 6.92 1.71
CA GLN A 72 4.65 7.05 3.14
C GLN A 72 3.87 8.33 3.46
N ARG A 73 4.26 9.46 2.86
CA ARG A 73 3.56 10.73 3.04
C ARG A 73 2.11 10.66 2.54
N ILE A 74 1.87 10.13 1.35
CA ILE A 74 0.53 9.99 0.80
C ILE A 74 -0.33 9.08 1.70
N GLN A 75 0.20 7.95 2.14
CA GLN A 75 -0.48 7.04 3.05
C GLN A 75 -0.89 7.75 4.34
N LYS A 76 0.04 8.49 4.95
CA LYS A 76 -0.21 9.25 6.18
C LYS A 76 -1.28 10.32 6.00
N GLU A 77 -1.26 11.07 4.90
CA GLU A 77 -2.27 12.08 4.61
C GLU A 77 -3.65 11.47 4.35
N ARG A 78 -3.71 10.33 3.67
CA ARG A 78 -4.97 9.57 3.50
C ARG A 78 -5.56 9.13 4.83
N TRP A 79 -4.73 8.64 5.75
CA TRP A 79 -5.17 8.26 7.10
C TRP A 79 -5.68 9.46 7.90
N LYS A 80 -4.98 10.58 7.86
CA LYS A 80 -5.45 11.82 8.49
C LYS A 80 -6.83 12.23 7.96
N LEU A 81 -7.01 12.18 6.65
CA LEU A 81 -8.28 12.51 6.02
C LEU A 81 -9.39 11.55 6.46
N ARG A 82 -9.12 10.25 6.53
CA ARG A 82 -10.07 9.25 7.00
C ARG A 82 -10.54 9.55 8.42
N VAL A 83 -9.63 9.80 9.33
CA VAL A 83 -9.94 10.13 10.72
C VAL A 83 -10.73 11.44 10.80
N ALA A 84 -10.32 12.46 10.06
CA ALA A 84 -11.02 13.75 10.01
C ALA A 84 -12.46 13.65 9.48
N THR A 85 -12.75 12.67 8.64
CA THR A 85 -14.09 12.39 8.10
C THR A 85 -14.93 11.43 8.96
N GLY A 86 -14.45 11.06 10.15
CA GLY A 86 -15.20 10.29 11.13
C GLY A 86 -14.92 8.78 11.13
N PHE A 87 -13.90 8.32 10.41
CA PHE A 87 -13.48 6.92 10.50
C PHE A 87 -12.80 6.65 11.84
N ASP A 88 -13.31 5.65 12.57
CA ASP A 88 -12.71 5.15 13.81
C ASP A 88 -12.24 3.70 13.61
N PRO A 89 -10.92 3.45 13.59
CA PRO A 89 -10.40 2.10 13.42
C PRO A 89 -10.76 1.17 14.59
N SER A 90 -11.00 1.70 15.80
CA SER A 90 -11.40 0.89 16.94
C SER A 90 -12.83 0.36 16.86
N ALA A 91 -13.67 1.01 16.06
CA ALA A 91 -15.05 0.60 15.78
C ALA A 91 -15.18 -0.37 14.59
N ALA A 92 -14.06 -0.75 13.97
CA ALA A 92 -14.07 -1.67 12.85
C ALA A 92 -14.44 -3.09 13.32
N GLU A 93 -15.50 -3.65 12.74
CA GLU A 93 -15.96 -5.00 13.03
C GLU A 93 -15.58 -5.96 11.92
N ILE A 94 -15.16 -7.16 12.30
CA ILE A 94 -14.92 -8.25 11.34
C ILE A 94 -16.28 -8.89 11.02
N PRO A 95 -16.69 -8.93 9.75
CA PRO A 95 -17.94 -9.59 9.38
C PRO A 95 -17.96 -11.05 9.83
N LYS A 96 -19.08 -11.51 10.40
CA LYS A 96 -19.25 -12.86 10.96
C LYS A 96 -18.82 -13.98 10.01
N ARG A 97 -19.04 -13.80 8.70
CA ARG A 97 -18.62 -14.78 7.68
C ARG A 97 -17.12 -15.13 7.68
N PHE A 98 -16.28 -14.34 8.31
CA PHE A 98 -14.84 -14.61 8.43
C PHE A 98 -14.46 -15.27 9.76
N THR A 99 -15.41 -15.39 10.68
CA THR A 99 -15.19 -15.96 12.03
C THR A 99 -15.97 -17.26 12.26
N GLU A 100 -16.82 -17.64 11.33
CA GLU A 100 -17.62 -18.88 11.37
C GLU A 100 -16.92 -20.09 10.72
#